data_d09fed3457900d17f7cd11c728c86fc3
#
_entry.id   d09fed3457900d17f7cd11c728c86fc3
#
_cell.length_a   1.000
_cell.length_b   1.000
_cell.length_c   1.000
_cell.angle_alpha   90.00
_cell.angle_beta   90.00
_cell.angle_gamma   90.00
#
_symmetry.space_group_name_H-M   'P 1'
#
loop_
_entity.id
_entity.type
_entity.pdbx_description
1 polymer ?
#
loop_
_entity_poly.entity_id
_entity_poly.type
_entity_poly.pdbx_seq_one_letter_code
_entity_poly.pdbx_strand_id
1 'polypeptide(L)'
;MLNVSIVLYQPDWQQITLLTEVLLQSKQVRRVYWIDNSSVATTAVPNISERVEYQHNNHNIGYGAAHNIAIRESIYDDVPYHLVVNPDILLTADALDTMLTFIQQHPEIGCLMPKVVYPNGELQYLCKLLP
;
A
#
# COMPACT_ATOMS: atom_id res chain seq x y z
N MET A 1 -9.62 -2.44 11.25
CA MET A 1 -8.29 -3.04 10.93
C MET A 1 -8.08 -3.04 9.43
N LEU A 2 -6.87 -2.79 9.01
CA LEU A 2 -6.45 -2.60 7.61
C LEU A 2 -5.12 -3.30 7.39
N ASN A 3 -4.97 -4.03 6.27
CA ASN A 3 -3.67 -4.41 5.73
C ASN A 3 -3.31 -3.51 4.56
N VAL A 4 -2.02 -3.39 4.28
CA VAL A 4 -1.47 -2.56 3.22
C VAL A 4 -0.57 -3.38 2.33
N SER A 5 -0.61 -3.18 1.01
CA SER A 5 0.38 -3.73 0.09
C SER A 5 1.08 -2.64 -0.72
N ILE A 6 2.39 -2.77 -0.83
CA ILE A 6 3.29 -1.94 -1.64
C ILE A 6 4.03 -2.88 -2.58
N VAL A 7 3.84 -2.71 -3.88
CA VAL A 7 4.57 -3.48 -4.90
C VAL A 7 5.85 -2.75 -5.24
N LEU A 8 6.96 -3.47 -5.17
CA LEU A 8 8.31 -2.95 -5.34
C LEU A 8 8.90 -3.44 -6.66
N TYR A 9 9.73 -2.62 -7.27
CA TYR A 9 10.59 -2.98 -8.38
C TYR A 9 11.86 -2.13 -8.32
N GLN A 10 13.00 -2.75 -8.06
CA GLN A 10 14.28 -2.06 -7.81
C GLN A 10 14.10 -0.96 -6.75
N PRO A 11 13.71 -1.31 -5.52
CA PRO A 11 13.19 -0.38 -4.54
C PRO A 11 14.22 0.65 -4.07
N ASP A 12 13.77 1.90 -3.93
CA ASP A 12 14.42 2.89 -3.08
C ASP A 12 13.99 2.64 -1.62
N TRP A 13 14.85 1.97 -0.87
CA TRP A 13 14.55 1.58 0.50
C TRP A 13 14.31 2.76 1.44
N GLN A 14 14.93 3.91 1.19
CA GLN A 14 14.69 5.10 1.98
C GLN A 14 13.25 5.59 1.82
N GLN A 15 12.78 5.70 0.58
CA GLN A 15 11.42 6.12 0.28
C GLN A 15 10.38 5.14 0.85
N ILE A 16 10.60 3.84 0.67
CA ILE A 16 9.69 2.79 1.15
C ILE A 16 9.62 2.75 2.67
N THR A 17 10.75 2.90 3.35
CA THR A 17 10.81 2.97 4.81
C THR A 17 10.01 4.15 5.33
N LEU A 18 10.22 5.36 4.78
CA LEU A 18 9.50 6.56 5.19
C LEU A 18 7.97 6.41 5.01
N LEU A 19 7.52 5.92 3.85
CA LEU A 19 6.10 5.65 3.63
C LEU A 19 5.55 4.65 4.63
N THR A 20 6.29 3.56 4.87
CA THR A 20 5.85 2.51 5.78
C THR A 20 5.80 2.99 7.24
N GLU A 21 6.75 3.80 7.68
CA GLU A 21 6.73 4.42 9.02
C GLU A 21 5.48 5.30 9.20
N VAL A 22 5.10 6.08 8.19
CA VAL A 22 3.87 6.88 8.23
C VAL A 22 2.63 5.97 8.33
N LEU A 23 2.55 4.91 7.53
CA LEU A 23 1.45 3.94 7.58
C LEU A 23 1.33 3.29 8.97
N LEU A 24 2.46 2.93 9.57
CA LEU A 24 2.51 2.26 10.88
C LEU A 24 2.17 3.19 12.07
N GLN A 25 2.10 4.51 11.88
CA GLN A 25 1.59 5.45 12.89
C GLN A 25 0.10 5.21 13.16
N SER A 26 -0.67 4.80 12.17
CA SER A 26 -2.06 4.39 12.38
C SER A 26 -2.12 3.05 13.11
N LYS A 27 -2.85 3.03 14.24
CA LYS A 27 -3.12 1.80 15.00
C LYS A 27 -4.08 0.86 14.27
N GLN A 28 -4.74 1.34 13.23
CA GLN A 28 -5.64 0.56 12.38
C GLN A 28 -4.88 -0.34 11.39
N VAL A 29 -3.61 0.00 11.06
CA VAL A 29 -2.78 -0.82 10.19
C VAL A 29 -2.29 -2.03 10.96
N ARG A 30 -2.72 -3.23 10.52
CA ARG A 30 -2.32 -4.51 11.09
C ARG A 30 -0.98 -4.96 10.51
N ARG A 31 -0.89 -5.02 9.17
CA ARG A 31 0.31 -5.44 8.43
C ARG A 31 0.56 -4.58 7.20
N VAL A 32 1.83 -4.45 6.84
CA VAL A 32 2.30 -3.88 5.58
C VAL A 32 3.07 -4.97 4.83
N TYR A 33 2.64 -5.29 3.62
CA TYR A 33 3.27 -6.27 2.76
C TYR A 33 4.10 -5.55 1.69
N TRP A 34 5.38 -5.84 1.67
CA TRP A 34 6.30 -5.44 0.62
C TRP A 34 6.45 -6.59 -0.38
N ILE A 35 5.83 -6.47 -1.54
CA ILE A 35 5.83 -7.49 -2.58
C ILE A 35 6.80 -7.08 -3.69
N ASP A 36 7.94 -7.72 -3.75
CA ASP A 36 9.03 -7.33 -4.63
C ASP A 36 9.04 -8.13 -5.93
N ASN A 37 8.81 -7.42 -7.02
CA ASN A 37 8.83 -7.92 -8.40
C ASN A 37 10.20 -7.76 -9.09
N SER A 38 11.24 -7.36 -8.38
CA SER A 38 12.59 -7.23 -8.94
C SER A 38 13.12 -8.58 -9.42
N SER A 39 13.89 -8.57 -10.49
CA SER A 39 14.49 -9.80 -11.03
C SER A 39 15.56 -10.41 -10.11
N VAL A 40 16.19 -9.56 -9.30
CA VAL A 40 17.22 -9.97 -8.34
C VAL A 40 16.78 -9.55 -6.94
N ALA A 41 16.82 -10.51 -6.02
CA ALA A 41 16.53 -10.23 -4.62
C ALA A 41 17.57 -9.29 -4.02
N THR A 42 17.09 -8.32 -3.24
CA THR A 42 18.00 -7.52 -2.41
C THR A 42 18.42 -8.31 -1.17
N THR A 43 19.69 -8.20 -0.79
CA THR A 43 20.22 -8.83 0.43
C THR A 43 20.08 -7.94 1.67
N ALA A 44 19.71 -6.68 1.49
CA ALA A 44 19.66 -5.65 2.54
C ALA A 44 18.25 -5.09 2.71
N VAL A 45 17.25 -5.98 2.90
CA VAL A 45 15.87 -5.57 3.22
C VAL A 45 15.85 -4.93 4.61
N PRO A 46 15.37 -3.68 4.75
CA PRO A 46 15.26 -3.05 6.06
C PRO A 46 14.29 -3.81 6.98
N ASN A 47 14.71 -4.04 8.22
CA ASN A 47 13.84 -4.58 9.26
C ASN A 47 13.38 -3.43 10.16
N ILE A 48 12.20 -2.90 9.91
CA ILE A 48 11.69 -1.71 10.61
C ILE A 48 10.58 -2.01 11.60
N SER A 49 9.88 -3.12 11.45
CA SER A 49 8.78 -3.52 12.33
C SER A 49 8.38 -4.97 12.10
N GLU A 50 7.94 -5.66 13.15
CA GLU A 50 7.31 -6.99 13.06
C GLU A 50 5.97 -6.98 12.29
N ARG A 51 5.40 -5.80 12.03
CA ARG A 51 4.20 -5.63 11.22
C ARG A 51 4.49 -5.53 9.73
N VAL A 52 5.75 -5.60 9.30
CA VAL A 52 6.16 -5.56 7.89
C VAL A 52 6.56 -6.96 7.45
N GLU A 53 5.97 -7.41 6.36
CA GLU A 53 6.32 -8.67 5.70
C GLU A 53 6.88 -8.39 4.30
N TYR A 54 8.03 -8.97 4.00
CA TYR A 54 8.67 -8.88 2.70
C TYR A 54 8.58 -10.22 1.97
N GLN A 55 8.13 -10.16 0.71
CA GLN A 55 8.12 -11.29 -0.20
C GLN A 55 8.77 -10.91 -1.53
N HIS A 56 9.75 -11.68 -1.96
CA HIS A 56 10.36 -11.57 -3.28
C HIS A 56 9.77 -12.60 -4.25
N ASN A 57 9.34 -12.16 -5.42
CA ASN A 57 8.66 -13.00 -6.41
C ASN A 57 9.65 -13.66 -7.44
N ASN A 58 10.95 -13.39 -7.34
CA ASN A 58 12.01 -13.85 -8.26
C ASN A 58 11.88 -13.35 -9.72
N HIS A 59 10.77 -12.76 -10.10
CA HIS A 59 10.53 -12.15 -11.40
C HIS A 59 9.33 -11.20 -11.32
N ASN A 60 9.16 -10.36 -12.33
CA ASN A 60 8.03 -9.46 -12.39
C ASN A 60 6.77 -10.21 -12.83
N ILE A 61 5.87 -10.47 -11.87
CA ILE A 61 4.57 -11.12 -12.11
C ILE A 61 3.46 -10.13 -12.49
N GLY A 62 3.78 -8.84 -12.56
CA GLY A 62 2.83 -7.75 -12.81
C GLY A 62 2.28 -7.14 -11.53
N TYR A 63 1.86 -5.88 -11.64
CA TYR A 63 1.40 -5.04 -10.52
C TYR A 63 0.20 -5.63 -9.79
N GLY A 64 -0.89 -5.93 -10.53
CA GLY A 64 -2.11 -6.45 -9.93
C GLY A 64 -1.94 -7.84 -9.32
N ALA A 65 -1.17 -8.72 -9.98
CA ALA A 65 -0.89 -10.06 -9.46
C ALA A 65 -0.09 -10.00 -8.15
N ALA A 66 0.86 -9.07 -8.05
CA ALA A 66 1.65 -8.86 -6.84
C ALA A 66 0.78 -8.36 -5.68
N HIS A 67 -0.07 -7.34 -5.89
CA HIS A 67 -1.01 -6.90 -4.86
C HIS A 67 -1.98 -8.00 -4.42
N ASN A 68 -2.41 -8.85 -5.35
CA ASN A 68 -3.32 -9.95 -5.04
C ASN A 68 -2.72 -10.99 -4.07
N ILE A 69 -1.41 -11.10 -3.96
CA ILE A 69 -0.77 -11.94 -2.94
C ILE A 69 -1.18 -11.43 -1.55
N ALA A 70 -0.92 -10.17 -1.27
CA ALA A 70 -1.23 -9.56 0.03
C ALA A 70 -2.75 -9.42 0.29
N ILE A 71 -3.55 -9.22 -0.76
CA ILE A 71 -5.02 -9.19 -0.63
C ILE A 71 -5.56 -10.55 -0.20
N ARG A 72 -5.01 -11.66 -0.71
CA ARG A 72 -5.39 -13.01 -0.27
C ARG A 72 -5.05 -13.25 1.21
N GLU A 73 -3.90 -12.76 1.69
CA GLU A 73 -3.56 -12.81 3.11
C GLU A 73 -4.58 -12.02 3.96
N SER A 74 -5.02 -10.85 3.47
CA SER A 74 -6.06 -10.08 4.16
C SER A 74 -7.38 -10.82 4.25
N ILE A 75 -7.78 -11.53 3.18
CA ILE A 75 -8.99 -12.36 3.15
C ILE A 75 -8.82 -13.55 4.10
N TYR A 76 -7.68 -14.22 4.06
CA TYR A 76 -7.39 -15.38 4.92
C TYR A 76 -7.42 -15.01 6.41
N ASP A 77 -6.90 -13.84 6.76
CA ASP A 77 -6.83 -13.30 8.11
C ASP A 77 -8.12 -12.58 8.56
N ASP A 78 -9.16 -12.55 7.72
CA ASP A 78 -10.44 -11.86 7.95
C ASP A 78 -10.25 -10.37 8.27
N VAL A 79 -9.32 -9.70 7.58
CA VAL A 79 -9.08 -8.25 7.70
C VAL A 79 -9.98 -7.52 6.71
N PRO A 80 -10.92 -6.67 7.18
CA PRO A 80 -12.02 -6.16 6.36
C PRO A 80 -11.59 -5.14 5.29
N TYR A 81 -10.42 -4.50 5.46
CA TYR A 81 -9.96 -3.47 4.54
C TYR A 81 -8.54 -3.73 4.07
N HIS A 82 -8.27 -3.38 2.81
CA HIS A 82 -6.94 -3.47 2.21
C HIS A 82 -6.60 -2.20 1.44
N LEU A 83 -5.45 -1.60 1.75
CA LEU A 83 -4.91 -0.46 1.02
C LEU A 83 -3.90 -0.94 -0.01
N VAL A 84 -4.14 -0.59 -1.27
CA VAL A 84 -3.17 -0.69 -2.37
C VAL A 84 -2.52 0.67 -2.53
N VAL A 85 -1.22 0.77 -2.35
CA VAL A 85 -0.50 2.04 -2.45
C VAL A 85 0.81 1.89 -3.21
N ASN A 86 1.12 2.89 -4.05
CA ASN A 86 2.39 2.96 -4.75
C ASN A 86 3.51 3.46 -3.82
N PRO A 87 4.76 3.03 -4.05
CA PRO A 87 5.89 3.41 -3.19
C PRO A 87 6.25 4.90 -3.23
N ASP A 88 5.84 5.62 -4.28
CA ASP A 88 6.12 7.04 -4.52
C ASP A 88 5.01 8.00 -4.05
N ILE A 89 4.03 7.49 -3.34
CA ILE A 89 2.94 8.31 -2.77
C ILE A 89 3.38 8.95 -1.45
N LEU A 90 3.07 10.23 -1.30
CA LEU A 90 3.13 10.92 -0.01
C LEU A 90 1.75 10.84 0.66
N LEU A 91 1.71 10.19 1.80
CA LEU A 91 0.50 9.99 2.60
C LEU A 91 0.75 10.49 4.02
N THR A 92 -0.28 11.00 4.67
CA THR A 92 -0.26 11.29 6.11
C THR A 92 -1.09 10.27 6.88
N ALA A 93 -0.74 10.03 8.15
CA ALA A 93 -1.53 9.15 9.01
C ALA A 93 -2.99 9.62 9.15
N ASP A 94 -3.20 10.93 9.26
CA ASP A 94 -4.54 11.54 9.35
C ASP A 94 -5.37 11.29 8.08
N ALA A 95 -4.75 11.34 6.89
CA ALA A 95 -5.44 11.04 5.64
C ALA A 95 -5.89 9.58 5.60
N LEU A 96 -5.05 8.66 6.06
CA LEU A 96 -5.39 7.24 6.16
C LEU A 96 -6.54 6.99 7.12
N ASP A 97 -6.48 7.56 8.32
CA ASP A 97 -7.52 7.39 9.34
C ASP A 97 -8.85 8.03 8.90
N THR A 98 -8.79 9.14 8.16
CA THR A 98 -9.97 9.78 7.56
C THR A 98 -10.62 8.87 6.51
N MET A 99 -9.84 8.28 5.61
CA MET A 99 -10.35 7.34 4.61
C MET A 99 -10.98 6.11 5.25
N LEU A 100 -10.34 5.55 6.28
CA LEU A 100 -10.87 4.40 7.02
C LEU A 100 -12.18 4.74 7.73
N THR A 101 -12.25 5.88 8.39
CA THR A 101 -13.48 6.35 9.06
C THR A 101 -14.61 6.49 8.05
N PHE A 102 -14.32 7.09 6.90
CA PHE A 102 -15.31 7.29 5.84
C PHE A 102 -15.86 5.96 5.32
N ILE A 103 -15.00 5.01 4.92
CA ILE A 103 -15.45 3.73 4.36
C ILE A 103 -16.19 2.87 5.39
N GLN A 104 -15.85 2.98 6.68
CA GLN A 104 -16.55 2.30 7.76
C GLN A 104 -17.97 2.84 7.97
N GLN A 105 -18.22 4.11 7.70
CA GLN A 105 -19.53 4.74 7.78
C GLN A 105 -20.39 4.51 6.54
N HIS A 106 -19.80 3.98 5.46
CA HIS A 106 -20.43 3.76 4.17
C HIS A 106 -20.27 2.30 3.71
N PRO A 107 -20.99 1.34 4.34
CA PRO A 107 -20.84 -0.08 4.05
C PRO A 107 -21.25 -0.48 2.62
N GLU A 108 -21.95 0.41 1.91
CA GLU A 108 -22.29 0.25 0.49
C GLU A 108 -21.11 0.49 -0.45
N ILE A 109 -20.00 1.09 0.04
CA ILE A 109 -18.82 1.39 -0.77
C ILE A 109 -17.87 0.20 -0.76
N GLY A 110 -17.65 -0.38 -1.94
CA GLY A 110 -16.69 -1.48 -2.13
C GLY A 110 -15.26 -1.03 -2.41
N CYS A 111 -15.06 0.22 -2.88
CA CYS A 111 -13.75 0.77 -3.19
C CYS A 111 -13.74 2.28 -2.99
N LEU A 112 -12.69 2.78 -2.33
CA LEU A 112 -12.47 4.21 -2.09
C LEU A 112 -11.13 4.62 -2.67
N MET A 113 -11.09 5.72 -3.41
CA MET A 113 -9.87 6.33 -3.88
C MET A 113 -9.80 7.78 -3.39
N PRO A 114 -8.71 8.19 -2.72
CA PRO A 114 -8.57 9.56 -2.25
C PRO A 114 -8.32 10.53 -3.40
N LYS A 115 -8.56 11.81 -3.14
CA LYS A 115 -8.06 12.88 -3.98
C LYS A 115 -6.54 12.92 -3.86
N VAL A 116 -5.84 12.80 -4.99
CA VAL A 116 -4.39 12.93 -5.07
C VAL A 116 -4.04 14.23 -5.77
N VAL A 117 -3.06 14.95 -5.24
CA VAL A 117 -2.56 16.21 -5.80
C VAL A 117 -1.06 16.11 -6.07
N TYR A 118 -0.60 16.85 -7.06
CA TYR A 118 0.84 17.05 -7.28
C TYR A 118 1.44 17.94 -6.16
N PRO A 119 2.77 17.95 -5.98
CA PRO A 119 3.41 18.81 -4.98
C PRO A 119 3.10 20.31 -5.11
N ASN A 120 2.75 20.77 -6.32
CA ASN A 120 2.30 22.14 -6.59
C ASN A 120 0.82 22.40 -6.22
N GLY A 121 0.09 21.39 -5.72
CA GLY A 121 -1.31 21.48 -5.33
C GLY A 121 -2.33 21.24 -6.45
N GLU A 122 -1.90 21.02 -7.68
CA GLU A 122 -2.78 20.67 -8.80
C GLU A 122 -3.32 19.25 -8.64
N LEU A 123 -4.58 19.06 -9.08
CA LEU A 123 -5.23 17.74 -9.04
C LEU A 123 -4.52 16.76 -9.99
N GLN A 124 -4.11 15.62 -9.44
CA GLN A 124 -3.65 14.49 -10.25
C GLN A 124 -4.86 13.61 -10.62
N TYR A 125 -5.15 13.54 -11.91
CA TYR A 125 -6.20 12.65 -12.42
C TYR A 125 -5.69 11.21 -12.45
N LEU A 126 -6.19 10.36 -11.54
CA LEU A 126 -5.81 8.96 -11.43
C LEU A 126 -6.58 8.06 -12.40
N CYS A 127 -7.82 8.46 -12.75
CA CYS A 127 -8.63 7.78 -13.74
C CYS A 127 -8.58 8.57 -15.06
N LYS A 128 -8.05 7.94 -16.09
CA LYS A 128 -8.20 8.45 -17.46
C LYS A 128 -9.56 8.00 -17.99
N LEU A 129 -10.29 8.93 -18.60
CA LEU A 129 -11.45 8.55 -19.40
C LEU A 129 -10.94 7.60 -20.51
N LEU A 130 -11.59 6.46 -20.64
CA LEU A 130 -11.35 5.57 -21.79
C LEU A 130 -11.70 6.35 -23.05
N PRO A 131 -10.89 6.22 -24.13
CA PRO A 131 -11.17 6.88 -25.40
C PRO A 131 -12.46 6.38 -26.03
#